data_40f0e6b35b6b618205c7fd51cb084b73
#
_entry.id   40f0e6b35b6b618205c7fd51cb084b73
#
_cell.length_a   1.000
_cell.length_b   1.000
_cell.length_c   1.000
_cell.angle_alpha   90.00
_cell.angle_beta   90.00
_cell.angle_gamma   90.00
#
_symmetry.space_group_name_H-M   'P 1'
#
loop_
_entity.id
_entity.type
_entity.pdbx_description
1 polymer ?
#
loop_
_entity_poly.entity_id
_entity_poly.type
_entity_poly.pdbx_seq_one_letter_code
_entity_poly.pdbx_strand_id
1 'polypeptide(L)'
;DSSTSRGLGDVYKRQPDARTASAYLSTGEYRWNGGMFVVKAVTLVDLMAKYVPELHAGLQKIAEVWDTPNRDAVLNEVWPTLPKIAIDHAVAEPASKTGQVAVVPATFGWDDVGDFSSLSALLPAEKNQARVLGEPSLVLTEGQMGGIIVPASGRKIACLGMDDVVVVDTPDALLVTTRARSQDVKKIVAKCKKAHPEIC
;
A
#
# COMPACT_ATOMS: atom_id res chain seq x y z
N ASP A 1 7.15 -3.08 -20.52
CA ASP A 1 5.99 -2.22 -20.76
C ASP A 1 5.23 -1.99 -19.47
N SER A 2 5.39 -0.80 -18.91
CA SER A 2 5.14 -0.43 -17.53
C SER A 2 3.66 -0.13 -17.23
N SER A 3 2.74 -1.02 -17.49
CA SER A 3 1.31 -0.77 -17.23
C SER A 3 0.94 -0.83 -15.75
N THR A 4 1.70 -1.54 -14.91
CA THR A 4 1.47 -1.62 -13.46
C THR A 4 1.99 -0.39 -12.69
N SER A 5 2.92 0.37 -13.25
CA SER A 5 3.42 1.59 -12.58
C SER A 5 2.55 2.82 -12.82
N ARG A 6 1.62 2.79 -13.77
CA ARG A 6 0.75 3.95 -14.05
C ARG A 6 -0.22 4.25 -12.91
N GLY A 7 -0.74 3.24 -12.24
CA GLY A 7 -1.64 3.45 -11.09
C GLY A 7 -0.94 4.08 -9.89
N LEU A 8 0.22 3.54 -9.50
CA LEU A 8 1.01 4.08 -8.38
C LEU A 8 1.69 5.41 -8.73
N GLY A 9 2.16 5.59 -9.97
CA GLY A 9 2.73 6.85 -10.44
C GLY A 9 1.72 8.00 -10.45
N ASP A 10 0.46 7.71 -10.69
CA ASP A 10 -0.60 8.71 -10.71
C ASP A 10 -1.01 9.16 -9.31
N VAL A 11 -0.99 8.25 -8.32
CA VAL A 11 -1.20 8.59 -6.91
C VAL A 11 -0.08 9.50 -6.39
N TYR A 12 1.18 9.24 -6.74
CA TYR A 12 2.30 10.10 -6.36
C TYR A 12 2.27 11.48 -7.04
N LYS A 13 1.76 11.59 -8.25
CA LYS A 13 1.63 12.88 -8.96
C LYS A 13 0.58 13.81 -8.34
N ARG A 14 -0.28 13.29 -7.47
CA ARG A 14 -1.39 14.04 -6.86
C ARG A 14 -1.14 14.43 -5.43
N GLN A 15 -0.10 13.91 -4.81
CA GLN A 15 0.31 14.40 -3.50
C GLN A 15 0.97 15.76 -3.67
N PRO A 16 0.50 16.80 -2.98
CA PRO A 16 1.19 18.08 -2.94
C PRO A 16 2.58 17.88 -2.34
N ASP A 17 3.53 18.72 -2.72
CA ASP A 17 4.81 18.77 -2.01
C ASP A 17 4.61 19.17 -0.54
N ALA A 18 5.62 18.91 0.30
CA ALA A 18 5.52 19.12 1.74
C ALA A 18 5.15 20.57 2.11
N ARG A 19 5.62 21.57 1.36
CA ARG A 19 5.32 22.98 1.58
C ARG A 19 3.86 23.28 1.29
N THR A 20 3.36 22.82 0.15
CA THR A 20 1.97 22.97 -0.26
C THR A 20 1.04 22.24 0.70
N ALA A 21 1.39 21.01 1.11
CA ALA A 21 0.63 20.25 2.10
C ALA A 21 0.52 20.99 3.44
N SER A 22 1.65 21.53 3.93
CA SER A 22 1.65 22.34 5.16
C SER A 22 0.78 23.58 5.04
N ALA A 23 0.82 24.26 3.89
CA ALA A 23 -0.03 25.43 3.64
C ALA A 23 -1.53 25.05 3.66
N TYR A 24 -1.91 23.95 3.02
CA TYR A 24 -3.29 23.48 3.04
C TYR A 24 -3.76 23.13 4.47
N LEU A 25 -2.95 22.38 5.22
CA LEU A 25 -3.30 22.00 6.59
C LEU A 25 -3.43 23.20 7.51
N SER A 26 -2.62 24.26 7.31
CA SER A 26 -2.68 25.45 8.14
C SER A 26 -3.98 26.26 8.00
N THR A 27 -4.72 26.09 6.90
CA THR A 27 -6.05 26.73 6.73
C THR A 27 -7.12 26.10 7.63
N GLY A 28 -6.91 24.87 8.10
CA GLY A 28 -7.92 24.10 8.85
C GLY A 28 -9.03 23.49 7.98
N GLU A 29 -9.07 23.79 6.69
CA GLU A 29 -10.10 23.33 5.75
C GLU A 29 -9.76 21.96 5.11
N TYR A 30 -8.49 21.62 5.08
CA TYR A 30 -7.99 20.39 4.48
C TYR A 30 -7.71 19.32 5.52
N ARG A 31 -7.83 18.06 5.09
CA ARG A 31 -7.53 16.86 5.89
C ARG A 31 -6.77 15.86 5.02
N TRP A 32 -5.97 15.02 5.65
CA TRP A 32 -5.41 13.87 4.98
C TRP A 32 -6.51 12.86 4.66
N ASN A 33 -6.56 12.38 3.41
CA ASN A 33 -7.46 11.31 3.03
C ASN A 33 -6.86 9.97 3.46
N GLY A 34 -7.54 9.26 4.34
CA GLY A 34 -7.16 7.91 4.78
C GLY A 34 -7.49 6.82 3.77
N GLY A 35 -8.14 7.17 2.65
CA GLY A 35 -8.54 6.18 1.63
C GLY A 35 -9.57 5.15 2.11
N MET A 36 -10.23 5.41 3.23
CA MET A 36 -11.23 4.51 3.81
C MET A 36 -12.63 5.00 3.45
N PHE A 37 -13.36 4.19 2.70
CA PHE A 37 -14.73 4.49 2.29
C PHE A 37 -15.71 3.58 2.99
N VAL A 38 -16.73 4.17 3.62
CA VAL A 38 -17.87 3.44 4.20
C VAL A 38 -19.10 3.82 3.42
N VAL A 39 -19.70 2.84 2.77
CA VAL A 39 -20.82 3.06 1.85
C VAL A 39 -21.73 1.83 1.82
N LYS A 40 -23.02 2.04 1.62
CA LYS A 40 -23.94 0.91 1.34
C LYS A 40 -23.60 0.32 -0.04
N ALA A 41 -23.53 -1.01 -0.14
CA ALA A 41 -23.18 -1.68 -1.39
C ALA A 41 -24.06 -1.24 -2.57
N VAL A 42 -25.38 -1.16 -2.35
CA VAL A 42 -26.31 -0.70 -3.39
C VAL A 42 -25.99 0.72 -3.85
N THR A 43 -25.69 1.63 -2.94
CA THR A 43 -25.32 3.02 -3.26
C THR A 43 -24.04 3.06 -4.10
N LEU A 44 -23.03 2.25 -3.76
CA LEU A 44 -21.80 2.17 -4.54
C LEU A 44 -22.06 1.68 -5.96
N VAL A 45 -22.86 0.62 -6.11
CA VAL A 45 -23.23 0.08 -7.42
C VAL A 45 -23.98 1.12 -8.27
N ASP A 46 -24.93 1.85 -7.68
CA ASP A 46 -25.69 2.92 -8.36
C ASP A 46 -24.78 4.07 -8.80
N LEU A 47 -23.81 4.46 -7.94
CA LEU A 47 -22.81 5.47 -8.28
C LEU A 47 -21.87 5.00 -9.39
N MET A 48 -21.49 3.73 -9.39
CA MET A 48 -20.68 3.15 -10.48
C MET A 48 -21.47 3.12 -11.78
N ALA A 49 -22.74 2.75 -11.76
CA ALA A 49 -23.61 2.80 -12.94
C ALA A 49 -23.70 4.21 -13.51
N LYS A 50 -23.75 5.21 -12.64
CA LYS A 50 -23.87 6.63 -13.02
C LYS A 50 -22.59 7.22 -13.58
N TYR A 51 -21.44 6.97 -12.93
CA TYR A 51 -20.19 7.68 -13.22
C TYR A 51 -19.19 6.87 -14.06
N VAL A 52 -19.27 5.55 -14.01
CA VAL A 52 -18.38 4.63 -14.77
C VAL A 52 -19.18 3.45 -15.34
N PRO A 53 -20.16 3.72 -16.22
CA PRO A 53 -21.13 2.72 -16.69
C PRO A 53 -20.47 1.52 -17.39
N GLU A 54 -19.36 1.71 -18.08
CA GLU A 54 -18.62 0.61 -18.70
C GLU A 54 -18.05 -0.36 -17.66
N LEU A 55 -17.43 0.16 -16.59
CA LEU A 55 -16.96 -0.66 -15.48
C LEU A 55 -18.12 -1.39 -14.80
N HIS A 56 -19.22 -0.68 -14.53
CA HIS A 56 -20.41 -1.25 -13.92
C HIS A 56 -20.98 -2.41 -14.75
N ALA A 57 -21.17 -2.22 -16.07
CA ALA A 57 -21.71 -3.25 -16.96
C ALA A 57 -20.81 -4.50 -17.02
N GLY A 58 -19.48 -4.32 -17.02
CA GLY A 58 -18.58 -5.45 -17.00
C GLY A 58 -18.59 -6.21 -15.68
N LEU A 59 -18.66 -5.50 -14.55
CA LEU A 59 -18.79 -6.12 -13.22
C LEU A 59 -20.11 -6.87 -13.08
N GLN A 60 -21.22 -6.36 -13.63
CA GLN A 60 -22.48 -7.07 -13.65
C GLN A 60 -22.39 -8.41 -14.41
N LYS A 61 -21.79 -8.43 -15.60
CA LYS A 61 -21.58 -9.68 -16.37
C LYS A 61 -20.81 -10.73 -15.56
N ILE A 62 -19.78 -10.30 -14.82
CA ILE A 62 -19.03 -11.19 -13.95
C ILE A 62 -19.89 -11.68 -12.78
N ALA A 63 -20.65 -10.77 -12.15
CA ALA A 63 -21.50 -11.08 -11.00
C ALA A 63 -22.63 -12.07 -11.34
N GLU A 64 -23.23 -11.98 -12.52
CA GLU A 64 -24.28 -12.90 -12.99
C GLU A 64 -23.84 -14.36 -13.04
N VAL A 65 -22.56 -14.62 -13.24
CA VAL A 65 -22.01 -15.98 -13.34
C VAL A 65 -21.16 -16.37 -12.13
N TRP A 66 -21.07 -15.53 -11.11
CA TRP A 66 -20.13 -15.69 -10.00
C TRP A 66 -20.22 -17.04 -9.29
N ASP A 67 -21.42 -17.52 -9.07
CA ASP A 67 -21.70 -18.79 -8.39
C ASP A 67 -21.94 -19.96 -9.37
N THR A 68 -21.48 -19.81 -10.62
CA THR A 68 -21.61 -20.84 -11.67
C THR A 68 -20.27 -21.39 -12.11
N PRO A 69 -20.23 -22.56 -12.79
CA PRO A 69 -19.00 -23.09 -13.40
C PRO A 69 -18.36 -22.17 -14.45
N ASN A 70 -19.10 -21.19 -14.97
CA ASN A 70 -18.63 -20.27 -16.00
C ASN A 70 -17.87 -19.06 -15.44
N ARG A 71 -17.79 -18.90 -14.12
CA ARG A 71 -17.16 -17.77 -13.43
C ARG A 71 -15.76 -17.45 -13.98
N ASP A 72 -14.89 -18.44 -13.98
CA ASP A 72 -13.48 -18.21 -14.33
C ASP A 72 -13.30 -17.89 -15.82
N ALA A 73 -14.11 -18.47 -16.70
CA ALA A 73 -14.10 -18.14 -18.12
C ALA A 73 -14.52 -16.69 -18.37
N VAL A 74 -15.65 -16.28 -17.80
CA VAL A 74 -16.16 -14.89 -17.95
C VAL A 74 -15.26 -13.88 -17.26
N LEU A 75 -14.72 -14.20 -16.09
CA LEU A 75 -13.77 -13.33 -15.37
C LEU A 75 -12.52 -13.08 -16.23
N ASN A 76 -11.92 -14.13 -16.80
CA ASN A 76 -10.72 -14.01 -17.63
C ASN A 76 -10.97 -13.27 -18.95
N GLU A 77 -12.17 -13.34 -19.49
CA GLU A 77 -12.57 -12.62 -20.69
C GLU A 77 -12.85 -11.14 -20.39
N VAL A 78 -13.65 -10.83 -19.37
CA VAL A 78 -14.19 -9.50 -19.12
C VAL A 78 -13.22 -8.63 -18.32
N TRP A 79 -12.63 -9.16 -17.23
CA TRP A 79 -11.81 -8.37 -16.31
C TRP A 79 -10.65 -7.60 -16.97
N PRO A 80 -9.90 -8.18 -17.92
CA PRO A 80 -8.80 -7.45 -18.59
C PRO A 80 -9.27 -6.27 -19.45
N THR A 81 -10.54 -6.24 -19.85
CA THR A 81 -11.11 -5.19 -20.71
C THR A 81 -11.60 -3.99 -19.90
N LEU A 82 -11.78 -4.14 -18.58
CA LEU A 82 -12.35 -3.09 -17.75
C LEU A 82 -11.40 -1.91 -17.54
N PRO A 83 -11.94 -0.68 -17.44
CA PRO A 83 -11.16 0.50 -17.13
C PRO A 83 -10.41 0.36 -15.81
N LYS A 84 -9.09 0.59 -15.81
CA LYS A 84 -8.25 0.63 -14.61
C LYS A 84 -8.29 2.02 -14.01
N ILE A 85 -9.18 2.24 -13.07
CA ILE A 85 -9.42 3.53 -12.43
C ILE A 85 -9.53 3.37 -10.91
N ALA A 86 -8.91 4.28 -10.14
CA ALA A 86 -9.06 4.30 -8.69
C ALA A 86 -10.48 4.76 -8.31
N ILE A 87 -11.01 4.21 -7.22
CA ILE A 87 -12.35 4.53 -6.69
C ILE A 87 -12.51 6.03 -6.41
N ASP A 88 -11.42 6.69 -6.01
CA ASP A 88 -11.39 8.14 -5.78
C ASP A 88 -11.89 8.91 -7.00
N HIS A 89 -11.40 8.55 -8.20
CA HIS A 89 -11.77 9.23 -9.45
C HIS A 89 -13.01 8.66 -10.08
N ALA A 90 -13.20 7.34 -9.96
CA ALA A 90 -14.34 6.66 -10.52
C ALA A 90 -15.66 7.12 -9.87
N VAL A 91 -15.63 7.29 -8.56
CA VAL A 91 -16.85 7.47 -7.76
C VAL A 91 -16.73 8.64 -6.78
N ALA A 92 -15.70 8.70 -5.93
CA ALA A 92 -15.67 9.63 -4.80
C ALA A 92 -15.63 11.10 -5.26
N GLU A 93 -14.76 11.48 -6.19
CA GLU A 93 -14.67 12.84 -6.71
C GLU A 93 -15.98 13.30 -7.40
N PRO A 94 -16.55 12.56 -8.36
CA PRO A 94 -17.79 12.98 -8.98
C PRO A 94 -19.00 12.99 -7.99
N ALA A 95 -19.06 12.05 -7.06
CA ALA A 95 -20.11 12.01 -6.04
C ALA A 95 -19.99 13.17 -5.04
N SER A 96 -18.77 13.59 -4.69
CA SER A 96 -18.55 14.73 -3.79
C SER A 96 -19.10 16.04 -4.37
N LYS A 97 -18.95 16.24 -5.69
CA LYS A 97 -19.47 17.42 -6.39
C LYS A 97 -20.99 17.53 -6.34
N THR A 98 -21.68 16.44 -6.07
CA THR A 98 -23.13 16.37 -5.94
C THR A 98 -23.62 16.22 -4.49
N GLY A 99 -22.71 16.44 -3.51
CA GLY A 99 -23.04 16.40 -2.09
C GLY A 99 -23.33 15.00 -1.53
N GLN A 100 -22.91 13.95 -2.22
CA GLN A 100 -23.16 12.56 -1.81
C GLN A 100 -22.03 11.94 -0.97
N VAL A 101 -20.97 12.72 -0.69
CA VAL A 101 -19.84 12.29 0.13
C VAL A 101 -19.72 13.17 1.35
N ALA A 102 -19.64 12.55 2.52
CA ALA A 102 -19.33 13.21 3.77
C ALA A 102 -17.93 12.82 4.25
N VAL A 103 -17.22 13.76 4.86
CA VAL A 103 -15.93 13.51 5.50
C VAL A 103 -16.16 13.34 7.00
N VAL A 104 -15.63 12.26 7.57
CA VAL A 104 -15.60 12.03 9.01
C VAL A 104 -14.19 12.34 9.51
N PRO A 105 -13.97 13.47 10.20
CA PRO A 105 -12.68 13.79 10.80
C PRO A 105 -12.34 12.74 11.87
N ALA A 106 -11.14 12.22 11.84
CA ALA A 106 -10.65 11.23 12.79
C ALA A 106 -9.38 11.73 13.47
N THR A 107 -9.25 11.53 14.78
CA THR A 107 -8.13 11.95 15.61
C THR A 107 -7.33 10.77 16.19
N PHE A 108 -7.63 9.55 15.76
CA PHE A 108 -6.84 8.37 16.14
C PHE A 108 -5.51 8.34 15.37
N GLY A 109 -4.50 7.71 15.97
CA GLY A 109 -3.25 7.43 15.26
C GLY A 109 -3.50 6.51 14.06
N TRP A 110 -3.15 6.99 12.88
CA TRP A 110 -3.25 6.22 11.63
C TRP A 110 -1.94 6.34 10.85
N ASP A 111 -1.49 5.24 10.32
CA ASP A 111 -0.32 5.18 9.44
C ASP A 111 -0.62 4.25 8.28
N ASP A 112 -0.24 4.67 7.06
CA ASP A 112 -0.29 3.83 5.88
C ASP A 112 0.95 2.93 5.88
N VAL A 113 0.79 1.69 6.38
CA VAL A 113 1.89 0.72 6.51
C VAL A 113 2.30 0.22 5.13
N GLY A 114 2.91 1.11 4.37
CA GLY A 114 3.37 0.85 3.00
C GLY A 114 4.83 0.43 2.89
N ASP A 115 5.60 0.49 3.99
CA ASP A 115 7.01 0.15 4.01
C ASP A 115 7.52 -0.27 5.40
N PHE A 116 8.78 -0.73 5.47
CA PHE A 116 9.38 -1.19 6.72
C PHE A 116 9.65 -0.06 7.73
N SER A 117 9.74 1.20 7.30
CA SER A 117 9.87 2.32 8.23
C SER A 117 8.58 2.53 9.02
N SER A 118 7.44 2.61 8.32
CA SER A 118 6.11 2.70 8.94
C SER A 118 5.83 1.49 9.84
N LEU A 119 6.12 0.28 9.33
CA LEU A 119 5.97 -0.94 10.12
C LEU A 119 6.81 -0.90 11.39
N SER A 120 8.06 -0.44 11.31
CA SER A 120 8.92 -0.32 12.48
C SER A 120 8.37 0.63 13.54
N ALA A 121 7.70 1.70 13.13
CA ALA A 121 7.12 2.67 14.07
C ALA A 121 5.97 2.09 14.90
N LEU A 122 5.27 1.09 14.37
CA LEU A 122 4.14 0.42 15.05
C LEU A 122 4.57 -0.68 16.02
N LEU A 123 5.77 -1.22 15.85
CA LEU A 123 6.26 -2.30 16.71
C LEU A 123 6.83 -1.74 18.01
N PRO A 124 6.56 -2.40 19.17
CA PRO A 124 7.20 -2.03 20.41
C PRO A 124 8.71 -2.24 20.32
N ALA A 125 9.47 -1.35 20.93
CA ALA A 125 10.90 -1.50 21.08
C ALA A 125 11.37 -0.88 22.38
N GLU A 126 12.37 -1.48 22.97
CA GLU A 126 13.15 -0.84 24.02
C GLU A 126 14.06 0.24 23.41
N LYS A 127 14.45 1.18 24.25
CA LYS A 127 15.33 2.27 23.80
C LYS A 127 16.66 1.68 23.30
N ASN A 128 17.08 2.12 22.11
CA ASN A 128 18.32 1.70 21.44
C ASN A 128 18.36 0.20 21.01
N GLN A 129 17.20 -0.44 20.87
CA GLN A 129 17.12 -1.79 20.32
C GLN A 129 16.40 -1.81 18.98
N ALA A 130 16.83 -2.72 18.09
CA ALA A 130 16.10 -3.01 16.87
C ALA A 130 14.77 -3.70 17.19
N ARG A 131 13.75 -3.39 16.41
CA ARG A 131 12.49 -4.10 16.45
C ARG A 131 12.61 -5.41 15.70
N VAL A 132 12.12 -6.49 16.29
CA VAL A 132 12.14 -7.80 15.62
C VAL A 132 10.70 -8.17 15.24
N LEU A 133 10.47 -8.39 13.96
CA LEU A 133 9.22 -8.95 13.46
C LEU A 133 9.45 -10.42 13.12
N GLY A 134 9.08 -11.31 14.00
CA GLY A 134 9.29 -12.75 13.93
C GLY A 134 9.87 -13.30 15.23
N GLU A 135 10.75 -14.31 15.13
CA GLU A 135 11.33 -15.02 16.27
C GLU A 135 12.56 -14.25 16.82
N PRO A 136 12.48 -13.62 18.02
CA PRO A 136 13.57 -12.81 18.54
C PRO A 136 14.84 -13.61 18.85
N SER A 137 14.73 -14.90 19.17
CA SER A 137 15.88 -15.76 19.45
C SER A 137 16.82 -15.96 18.26
N LEU A 138 16.36 -15.63 17.05
CA LEU A 138 17.16 -15.64 15.84
C LEU A 138 18.01 -14.36 15.65
N VAL A 139 17.82 -13.35 16.48
CA VAL A 139 18.49 -12.06 16.34
C VAL A 139 19.45 -11.81 17.48
N LEU A 140 20.69 -11.48 17.15
CA LEU A 140 21.75 -11.07 18.07
C LEU A 140 22.17 -9.65 17.71
N THR A 141 22.11 -8.74 18.67
CA THR A 141 22.53 -7.35 18.47
C THR A 141 23.56 -6.95 19.53
N GLU A 142 24.56 -6.19 19.13
CA GLU A 142 25.55 -5.61 20.03
C GLU A 142 25.79 -4.14 19.66
N GLY A 143 25.82 -3.30 20.66
CA GLY A 143 25.90 -1.84 20.50
C GLY A 143 24.54 -1.20 20.35
N GLN A 144 24.53 0.09 20.01
CA GLN A 144 23.29 0.83 19.76
C GLN A 144 22.67 0.37 18.45
N MET A 145 21.41 -0.03 18.50
CA MET A 145 20.67 -0.53 17.33
C MET A 145 19.33 0.19 17.22
N GLY A 146 19.02 0.68 16.02
CA GLY A 146 17.70 1.12 15.62
C GLY A 146 17.15 0.27 14.45
N GLY A 147 15.94 0.60 13.99
CA GLY A 147 15.38 -0.03 12.79
C GLY A 147 14.55 -1.27 13.05
N ILE A 148 14.52 -2.18 12.09
CA ILE A 148 13.72 -3.42 12.12
C ILE A 148 14.48 -4.59 11.50
N ILE A 149 14.36 -5.77 12.12
CA ILE A 149 14.91 -7.03 11.64
C ILE A 149 13.78 -8.06 11.50
N VAL A 150 13.70 -8.68 10.34
CA VAL A 150 12.70 -9.70 9.99
C VAL A 150 13.41 -11.02 9.65
N PRO A 151 13.59 -11.95 10.59
CA PRO A 151 14.32 -13.20 10.39
C PRO A 151 13.41 -14.32 9.86
N ALA A 152 12.80 -14.12 8.67
CA ALA A 152 11.79 -15.05 8.16
C ALA A 152 12.39 -16.31 7.48
N SER A 153 13.69 -16.35 7.21
CA SER A 153 14.36 -17.55 6.67
C SER A 153 14.71 -18.61 7.72
N GLY A 154 14.63 -18.27 9.00
CA GLY A 154 15.07 -19.12 10.12
C GLY A 154 16.58 -19.07 10.41
N ARG A 155 17.36 -18.29 9.67
CA ARG A 155 18.79 -18.08 9.94
C ARG A 155 19.00 -17.18 11.16
N LYS A 156 20.12 -17.37 11.87
CA LYS A 156 20.59 -16.40 12.86
C LYS A 156 21.08 -15.15 12.16
N ILE A 157 20.63 -13.99 12.64
CA ILE A 157 21.07 -12.67 12.17
C ILE A 157 21.83 -12.00 13.30
N ALA A 158 23.09 -11.65 13.06
CA ALA A 158 23.91 -10.91 13.99
C ALA A 158 24.22 -9.51 13.44
N CYS A 159 23.92 -8.48 14.21
CA CYS A 159 24.17 -7.09 13.85
C CYS A 159 25.05 -6.42 14.90
N LEU A 160 26.12 -5.78 14.47
CA LEU A 160 27.08 -5.10 15.36
C LEU A 160 27.15 -3.62 14.99
N GLY A 161 26.83 -2.73 15.92
CA GLY A 161 27.03 -1.29 15.80
C GLY A 161 26.28 -0.66 14.61
N MET A 162 25.13 -1.22 14.22
CA MET A 162 24.30 -0.74 13.11
C MET A 162 23.18 0.15 13.66
N ASP A 163 23.02 1.34 13.11
CA ASP A 163 21.91 2.23 13.46
C ASP A 163 20.91 2.32 12.31
N ASP A 164 19.63 2.36 12.67
CA ASP A 164 18.50 2.60 11.77
C ASP A 164 18.41 1.63 10.57
N VAL A 165 18.87 0.38 10.76
CA VAL A 165 18.90 -0.63 9.70
C VAL A 165 17.55 -1.32 9.51
N VAL A 166 17.25 -1.67 8.27
CA VAL A 166 16.17 -2.58 7.88
C VAL A 166 16.80 -3.83 7.28
N VAL A 167 16.63 -4.95 7.97
CA VAL A 167 17.07 -6.28 7.53
C VAL A 167 15.85 -7.16 7.36
N VAL A 168 15.61 -7.65 6.13
CA VAL A 168 14.52 -8.59 5.85
C VAL A 168 15.13 -9.81 5.18
N ASP A 169 15.15 -10.90 5.91
CA ASP A 169 15.73 -12.17 5.49
C ASP A 169 14.62 -13.18 5.23
N THR A 170 14.35 -13.44 3.96
CA THR A 170 13.40 -14.45 3.47
C THR A 170 14.16 -15.68 2.93
N PRO A 171 13.50 -16.83 2.70
CA PRO A 171 14.17 -18.00 2.17
C PRO A 171 14.86 -17.79 0.81
N ASP A 172 14.35 -16.86 0.01
CA ASP A 172 14.77 -16.58 -1.37
C ASP A 172 15.68 -15.35 -1.50
N ALA A 173 15.59 -14.39 -0.58
CA ALA A 173 16.36 -13.15 -0.69
C ALA A 173 16.65 -12.50 0.68
N LEU A 174 17.73 -11.74 0.74
CA LEU A 174 18.08 -10.88 1.87
C LEU A 174 18.10 -9.41 1.43
N LEU A 175 17.21 -8.61 2.02
CA LEU A 175 17.23 -7.16 1.88
C LEU A 175 17.95 -6.52 3.07
N VAL A 176 18.91 -5.65 2.78
CA VAL A 176 19.56 -4.77 3.77
C VAL A 176 19.46 -3.33 3.28
N THR A 177 18.85 -2.47 4.08
CA THR A 177 18.70 -1.04 3.79
C THR A 177 18.59 -0.24 5.10
N THR A 178 18.28 1.05 5.01
CA THR A 178 17.95 1.89 6.17
C THR A 178 16.49 2.32 6.11
N ARG A 179 15.89 2.73 7.25
CA ARG A 179 14.52 3.24 7.26
C ARG A 179 14.35 4.44 6.33
N ALA A 180 15.32 5.33 6.29
CA ALA A 180 15.31 6.49 5.39
C ALA A 180 15.20 6.11 3.89
N ARG A 181 15.59 4.88 3.53
CA ARG A 181 15.55 4.38 2.15
C ARG A 181 14.50 3.31 1.90
N SER A 182 13.65 3.02 2.87
CA SER A 182 12.61 1.98 2.75
C SER A 182 11.69 2.19 1.55
N GLN A 183 11.38 3.45 1.20
CA GLN A 183 10.59 3.80 0.00
C GLN A 183 11.31 3.48 -1.33
N ASP A 184 12.64 3.34 -1.31
CA ASP A 184 13.44 3.02 -2.50
C ASP A 184 13.45 1.51 -2.83
N VAL A 185 12.94 0.65 -1.95
CA VAL A 185 12.93 -0.82 -2.12
C VAL A 185 12.28 -1.21 -3.46
N LYS A 186 11.25 -0.52 -3.90
CA LYS A 186 10.64 -0.72 -5.23
C LYS A 186 11.61 -0.61 -6.40
N LYS A 187 12.69 0.20 -6.26
CA LYS A 187 13.72 0.35 -7.30
C LYS A 187 14.58 -0.89 -7.41
N ILE A 188 14.94 -1.52 -6.28
CA ILE A 188 15.72 -2.76 -6.29
C ILE A 188 14.86 -3.94 -6.73
N VAL A 189 13.59 -4.00 -6.33
CA VAL A 189 12.63 -5.00 -6.81
C VAL A 189 12.51 -4.95 -8.34
N ALA A 190 12.41 -3.74 -8.92
CA ALA A 190 12.37 -3.59 -10.37
C ALA A 190 13.64 -4.09 -11.09
N LYS A 191 14.81 -4.01 -10.43
CA LYS A 191 16.07 -4.59 -10.94
C LYS A 191 16.08 -6.11 -10.78
N CYS A 192 15.60 -6.63 -9.63
CA CYS A 192 15.50 -8.07 -9.39
C CYS A 192 14.60 -8.74 -10.44
N LYS A 193 13.42 -8.19 -10.71
CA LYS A 193 12.51 -8.70 -11.75
C LYS A 193 13.15 -8.85 -13.14
N LYS A 194 14.16 -8.03 -13.44
CA LYS A 194 14.88 -8.09 -14.72
C LYS A 194 16.04 -9.08 -14.71
N ALA A 195 16.78 -9.15 -13.61
CA ALA A 195 18.00 -9.93 -13.49
C ALA A 195 17.77 -11.31 -12.88
N HIS A 196 16.79 -11.44 -12.01
CA HIS A 196 16.47 -12.63 -11.21
C HIS A 196 14.95 -12.80 -11.09
N PRO A 197 14.24 -13.08 -12.20
CA PRO A 197 12.77 -13.23 -12.18
C PRO A 197 12.28 -14.36 -11.26
N GLU A 198 13.15 -15.31 -10.94
CA GLU A 198 12.87 -16.46 -10.08
C GLU A 198 12.68 -16.09 -8.60
N ILE A 199 13.10 -14.90 -8.16
CA ILE A 199 12.94 -14.41 -6.77
C ILE A 199 11.92 -13.28 -6.62
N CYS A 200 11.06 -13.08 -7.62
CA CYS A 200 10.11 -11.96 -7.63
C CYS A 200 8.68 -12.39 -8.02
#